data_9cb5c3a1279a56e8679198f20acb7496
#
_entry.id   9cb5c3a1279a56e8679198f20acb7496
#
_cell.length_a   1.000
_cell.length_b   1.000
_cell.length_c   1.000
_cell.angle_alpha   90.00
_cell.angle_beta   90.00
_cell.angle_gamma   90.00
#
_symmetry.space_group_name_H-M   'P 1'
#
loop_
_entity.id
_entity.type
_entity.pdbx_description
1 polymer ?
#
loop_
_entity_poly.entity_id
_entity_poly.type
_entity_poly.pdbx_seq_one_letter_code
_entity_poly.pdbx_strand_id
1 'polypeptide(L)'
;MKLLITLSALLLSLNANIMLPSSFKTNFEQSITNDKGKIINYKGLVFFQDSTESIADDLGIEQSYTRTLFKWNYTSPTKKEVCTDGIQLTVVDHDLEQVSNYLVDEGINLKAVLSVAKKISTKDYKALYKDTEYLITLDKNNQLHKIIYTDNLDNSVKIIFSNIQYNSKLKRTLLECNTPKDYDIIKG
;
A
#
# COMPACT_ATOMS: atom_id res chain seq x y z
N MET A 1 4.31 5.76 -62.71
CA MET A 1 3.35 5.96 -61.63
C MET A 1 3.90 5.19 -60.42
N LYS A 2 4.62 5.88 -59.50
CA LYS A 2 5.26 5.22 -58.32
C LYS A 2 4.30 5.35 -57.13
N LEU A 3 3.81 4.21 -56.64
CA LEU A 3 2.94 4.12 -55.49
C LEU A 3 3.79 4.20 -54.20
N LEU A 4 3.72 5.33 -53.49
CA LEU A 4 4.32 5.49 -52.15
C LEU A 4 3.37 4.85 -51.13
N ILE A 5 3.77 3.70 -50.60
CA ILE A 5 3.11 3.07 -49.44
C ILE A 5 3.70 3.73 -48.20
N THR A 6 2.95 4.65 -47.58
CA THR A 6 3.28 5.21 -46.27
C THR A 6 2.87 4.20 -45.20
N LEU A 7 3.88 3.53 -44.62
CA LEU A 7 3.69 2.64 -43.47
C LEU A 7 3.47 3.51 -42.21
N SER A 8 2.23 3.69 -41.81
CA SER A 8 1.85 4.37 -40.58
C SER A 8 2.14 3.41 -39.41
N ALA A 9 3.25 3.63 -38.70
CA ALA A 9 3.55 2.91 -37.49
C ALA A 9 2.60 3.37 -36.37
N LEU A 10 1.59 2.56 -36.08
CA LEU A 10 0.68 2.73 -34.96
C LEU A 10 1.45 2.47 -33.66
N LEU A 11 1.90 3.51 -32.98
CA LEU A 11 2.52 3.43 -31.64
C LEU A 11 1.44 3.03 -30.63
N LEU A 12 1.26 1.73 -30.41
CA LEU A 12 0.49 1.21 -29.29
C LEU A 12 1.27 1.55 -28.00
N SER A 13 0.88 2.60 -27.31
CA SER A 13 1.33 2.88 -25.94
C SER A 13 0.79 1.77 -25.02
N LEU A 14 1.61 0.76 -24.76
CA LEU A 14 1.35 -0.25 -23.75
C LEU A 14 1.41 0.46 -22.38
N ASN A 15 0.25 0.84 -21.86
CA ASN A 15 0.10 1.25 -20.47
C ASN A 15 0.30 0.02 -19.60
N ALA A 16 1.54 -0.28 -19.22
CA ALA A 16 1.85 -1.32 -18.27
C ALA A 16 1.55 -0.78 -16.86
N ASN A 17 0.37 -1.09 -16.35
CA ASN A 17 0.00 -0.82 -14.97
C ASN A 17 0.82 -1.71 -14.03
N ILE A 18 1.21 -1.18 -12.87
CA ILE A 18 1.83 -1.99 -11.82
C ILE A 18 0.72 -2.85 -11.21
N MET A 19 0.86 -4.17 -11.33
CA MET A 19 -0.05 -5.10 -10.67
C MET A 19 0.58 -5.56 -9.35
N LEU A 20 -0.11 -5.31 -8.23
CA LEU A 20 0.22 -5.99 -6.99
C LEU A 20 -0.25 -7.44 -7.05
N PRO A 21 0.53 -8.39 -6.51
CA PRO A 21 0.06 -9.75 -6.31
C PRO A 21 -1.08 -9.78 -5.28
N SER A 22 -1.85 -10.88 -5.27
CA SER A 22 -2.94 -11.05 -4.29
C SER A 22 -2.46 -11.10 -2.85
N SER A 23 -1.18 -11.36 -2.61
CA SER A 23 -0.57 -11.30 -1.29
C SER A 23 0.93 -11.06 -1.36
N PHE A 24 1.47 -10.36 -0.35
CA PHE A 24 2.91 -10.25 -0.15
C PHE A 24 3.26 -9.94 1.31
N LYS A 25 4.52 -10.21 1.64
CA LYS A 25 5.17 -9.69 2.85
C LYS A 25 6.51 -9.08 2.48
N THR A 26 6.92 -8.03 3.21
CA THR A 26 8.16 -7.32 2.95
C THR A 26 8.65 -6.60 4.19
N ASN A 27 9.96 -6.37 4.28
CA ASN A 27 10.50 -5.39 5.18
C ASN A 27 10.32 -4.00 4.59
N PHE A 28 10.18 -2.99 5.43
CA PHE A 28 10.20 -1.60 5.00
C PHE A 28 11.12 -0.75 5.88
N GLU A 29 11.66 0.30 5.25
CA GLU A 29 12.29 1.44 5.90
C GLU A 29 11.59 2.71 5.40
N GLN A 30 11.08 3.52 6.33
CA GLN A 30 10.38 4.76 6.02
C GLN A 30 11.15 5.94 6.62
N SER A 31 11.45 6.93 5.80
CA SER A 31 12.01 8.22 6.24
C SER A 31 10.96 9.29 6.05
N ILE A 32 10.67 10.05 7.08
CA ILE A 32 9.78 11.21 7.06
C ILE A 32 10.63 12.44 7.35
N THR A 33 10.70 13.37 6.39
CA THR A 33 11.42 14.64 6.53
C THR A 33 10.41 15.77 6.59
N ASN A 34 10.37 16.52 7.70
CA ASN A 34 9.46 17.66 7.83
C ASN A 34 9.99 18.91 7.12
N ASP A 35 9.18 19.98 7.11
CA ASP A 35 9.48 21.31 6.55
C ASP A 35 10.77 21.93 7.09
N LYS A 36 11.17 21.59 8.34
CA LYS A 36 12.39 22.06 9.00
C LYS A 36 13.60 21.17 8.75
N GLY A 37 13.48 20.15 7.89
CA GLY A 37 14.55 19.22 7.59
C GLY A 37 14.82 18.16 8.66
N LYS A 38 13.99 18.07 9.72
CA LYS A 38 14.11 17.00 10.72
C LYS A 38 13.66 15.67 10.10
N ILE A 39 14.51 14.65 10.24
CA ILE A 39 14.24 13.30 9.70
C ILE A 39 13.89 12.35 10.84
N ILE A 40 12.83 11.58 10.66
CA ILE A 40 12.48 10.43 11.50
C ILE A 40 12.51 9.19 10.61
N ASN A 41 13.19 8.14 11.06
CA ASN A 41 13.30 6.89 10.33
C ASN A 41 12.56 5.78 11.08
N TYR A 42 11.68 5.07 10.38
CA TYR A 42 10.94 3.93 10.87
C TYR A 42 11.37 2.67 10.13
N LYS A 43 11.24 1.53 10.80
CA LYS A 43 11.47 0.19 10.23
C LYS A 43 10.40 -0.77 10.67
N GLY A 44 10.18 -1.79 9.87
CA GLY A 44 9.22 -2.82 10.23
C GLY A 44 8.92 -3.80 9.11
N LEU A 45 7.73 -4.39 9.20
CA LEU A 45 7.22 -5.39 8.27
C LEU A 45 5.87 -4.97 7.72
N VAL A 46 5.63 -5.24 6.44
CA VAL A 46 4.31 -5.12 5.82
C VAL A 46 3.82 -6.49 5.43
N PHE A 47 2.55 -6.73 5.73
CA PHE A 47 1.77 -7.88 5.28
C PHE A 47 0.57 -7.36 4.50
N PHE A 48 0.30 -7.97 3.36
CA PHE A 48 -0.79 -7.58 2.46
C PHE A 48 -1.44 -8.83 1.89
N GLN A 49 -2.78 -8.85 1.84
CA GLN A 49 -3.54 -9.92 1.21
C GLN A 49 -4.91 -9.42 0.75
N ASP A 50 -5.25 -9.72 -0.50
CA ASP A 50 -6.64 -9.67 -0.97
C ASP A 50 -7.38 -10.91 -0.47
N SER A 51 -8.52 -10.70 0.17
CA SER A 51 -9.41 -11.76 0.67
C SER A 51 -10.75 -11.66 -0.06
N THR A 52 -11.12 -12.71 -0.77
CA THR A 52 -12.44 -12.82 -1.40
C THR A 52 -13.34 -13.63 -0.48
N GLU A 53 -14.47 -13.07 -0.10
CA GLU A 53 -15.50 -13.71 0.70
C GLU A 53 -16.78 -13.78 -0.12
N SER A 54 -17.52 -14.88 0.03
CA SER A 54 -18.85 -15.04 -0.56
C SER A 54 -19.90 -14.98 0.55
N ILE A 55 -20.94 -14.19 0.33
CA ILE A 55 -22.12 -14.12 1.20
C ILE A 55 -23.30 -14.54 0.35
N ALA A 56 -24.07 -15.52 0.83
CA ALA A 56 -25.38 -15.84 0.26
C ALA A 56 -26.42 -14.88 0.87
N ASP A 57 -27.27 -14.29 0.04
CA ASP A 57 -28.44 -13.54 0.49
C ASP A 57 -29.58 -14.48 0.95
N ASP A 58 -30.68 -13.92 1.42
CA ASP A 58 -31.85 -14.66 1.90
C ASP A 58 -32.51 -15.51 0.80
N LEU A 59 -32.19 -15.28 -0.47
CA LEU A 59 -32.64 -16.04 -1.63
C LEU A 59 -31.62 -17.13 -2.07
N GLY A 60 -30.50 -17.27 -1.35
CA GLY A 60 -29.43 -18.20 -1.67
C GLY A 60 -28.52 -17.76 -2.83
N ILE A 61 -28.61 -16.48 -3.25
CA ILE A 61 -27.73 -15.94 -4.30
C ILE A 61 -26.38 -15.60 -3.68
N GLU A 62 -25.32 -16.27 -4.12
CA GLU A 62 -23.97 -15.97 -3.66
C GLU A 62 -23.42 -14.69 -4.32
N GLN A 63 -23.01 -13.74 -3.51
CA GLN A 63 -22.29 -12.55 -3.92
C GLN A 63 -20.86 -12.60 -3.39
N SER A 64 -19.88 -12.45 -4.27
CA SER A 64 -18.46 -12.40 -3.89
C SER A 64 -17.99 -10.97 -3.82
N TYR A 65 -17.30 -10.61 -2.74
CA TYR A 65 -16.64 -9.34 -2.59
C TYR A 65 -15.20 -9.53 -2.15
N THR A 66 -14.31 -8.67 -2.64
CA THR A 66 -12.89 -8.72 -2.30
C THR A 66 -12.55 -7.58 -1.37
N ARG A 67 -11.99 -7.92 -0.22
CA ARG A 67 -11.43 -6.97 0.75
C ARG A 67 -9.91 -7.02 0.70
N THR A 68 -9.28 -5.86 0.90
CA THR A 68 -7.84 -5.78 1.09
C THR A 68 -7.53 -5.77 2.58
N LEU A 69 -6.78 -6.77 3.03
CA LEU A 69 -6.26 -6.85 4.38
C LEU A 69 -4.80 -6.41 4.35
N PHE A 70 -4.40 -5.54 5.28
CA PHE A 70 -2.98 -5.23 5.44
C PHE A 70 -2.61 -4.99 6.91
N LYS A 71 -1.33 -5.18 7.21
CA LYS A 71 -0.71 -4.80 8.47
C LYS A 71 0.65 -4.18 8.21
N TRP A 72 0.82 -2.94 8.69
CA TRP A 72 2.12 -2.30 8.86
C TRP A 72 2.54 -2.47 10.31
N ASN A 73 3.57 -3.25 10.53
CA ASN A 73 4.10 -3.51 11.87
C ASN A 73 5.42 -2.76 12.03
N TYR A 74 5.36 -1.59 12.68
CA TYR A 74 6.52 -0.76 13.02
C TYR A 74 7.25 -1.37 14.22
N THR A 75 8.56 -1.55 14.09
CA THR A 75 9.41 -2.15 15.14
C THR A 75 10.44 -1.17 15.69
N SER A 76 10.68 -0.05 15.02
CA SER A 76 11.62 0.99 15.42
C SER A 76 11.28 2.32 14.73
N PRO A 77 11.47 3.49 15.42
CA PRO A 77 11.86 3.65 16.83
C PRO A 77 10.71 3.36 17.80
N THR A 78 9.47 3.35 17.33
CA THR A 78 8.25 3.06 18.10
C THR A 78 7.69 1.69 17.74
N LYS A 79 7.01 1.05 18.68
CA LYS A 79 6.26 -0.19 18.43
C LYS A 79 4.80 0.16 18.13
N LYS A 80 4.43 0.09 16.85
CA LYS A 80 3.09 0.46 16.38
C LYS A 80 2.60 -0.53 15.33
N GLU A 81 1.32 -0.84 15.36
CA GLU A 81 0.66 -1.63 14.33
C GLU A 81 -0.42 -0.79 13.65
N VAL A 82 -0.50 -0.84 12.33
CA VAL A 82 -1.56 -0.23 11.52
C VAL A 82 -2.16 -1.32 10.66
N CYS A 83 -3.41 -1.67 10.91
CA CYS A 83 -4.09 -2.80 10.26
C CYS A 83 -5.41 -2.39 9.65
N THR A 84 -5.83 -3.06 8.60
CA THR A 84 -7.22 -2.99 8.13
C THR A 84 -7.78 -4.37 7.85
N ASP A 85 -9.07 -4.51 8.09
CA ASP A 85 -9.90 -5.63 7.66
C ASP A 85 -10.63 -5.36 6.32
N GLY A 86 -10.30 -4.23 5.67
CA GLY A 86 -10.94 -3.74 4.45
C GLY A 86 -12.12 -2.80 4.68
N ILE A 87 -12.55 -2.59 5.93
CA ILE A 87 -13.65 -1.70 6.33
C ILE A 87 -13.13 -0.63 7.29
N GLN A 88 -12.39 -1.06 8.30
CA GLN A 88 -11.86 -0.22 9.36
C GLN A 88 -10.33 -0.24 9.35
N LEU A 89 -9.73 0.91 9.68
CA LEU A 89 -8.32 1.05 9.95
C LEU A 89 -8.12 1.11 11.47
N THR A 90 -7.34 0.18 12.01
CA THR A 90 -6.98 0.14 13.43
C THR A 90 -5.51 0.50 13.59
N VAL A 91 -5.21 1.43 14.48
CA VAL A 91 -3.85 1.80 14.88
C VAL A 91 -3.66 1.40 16.33
N VAL A 92 -2.69 0.54 16.61
CA VAL A 92 -2.28 0.16 17.97
C VAL A 92 -0.90 0.75 18.24
N ASP A 93 -0.83 1.67 19.17
CA ASP A 93 0.43 2.26 19.63
C ASP A 93 0.83 1.59 20.95
N HIS A 94 1.82 0.70 20.88
CA HIS A 94 2.25 -0.08 22.03
C HIS A 94 3.11 0.73 23.03
N ASP A 95 3.69 1.84 22.58
CA ASP A 95 4.49 2.70 23.45
C ASP A 95 3.60 3.65 24.26
N LEU A 96 2.41 3.99 23.71
CA LEU A 96 1.40 4.82 24.39
C LEU A 96 0.28 4.01 25.04
N GLU A 97 0.25 2.67 24.81
CA GLU A 97 -0.82 1.77 25.26
C GLU A 97 -2.21 2.21 24.78
N GLN A 98 -2.30 2.59 23.48
CA GLN A 98 -3.51 3.16 22.87
C GLN A 98 -3.94 2.41 21.61
N VAL A 99 -5.25 2.34 21.40
CA VAL A 99 -5.89 1.82 20.20
C VAL A 99 -6.79 2.89 19.61
N SER A 100 -6.59 3.22 18.34
CA SER A 100 -7.44 4.16 17.61
C SER A 100 -8.05 3.48 16.39
N ASN A 101 -9.31 3.80 16.09
CA ASN A 101 -10.04 3.25 14.96
C ASN A 101 -10.50 4.39 14.04
N TYR A 102 -10.26 4.22 12.73
CA TYR A 102 -10.59 5.18 11.68
C TYR A 102 -11.33 4.48 10.53
N LEU A 103 -11.96 5.24 9.67
CA LEU A 103 -12.45 4.71 8.40
C LEU A 103 -11.27 4.42 7.46
N VAL A 104 -11.39 3.36 6.65
CA VAL A 104 -10.31 2.89 5.74
C VAL A 104 -9.84 3.95 4.75
N ASP A 105 -10.69 4.92 4.42
CA ASP A 105 -10.36 5.99 3.46
C ASP A 105 -9.30 6.98 3.95
N GLU A 106 -8.97 6.96 5.24
CA GLU A 106 -7.97 7.87 5.84
C GLU A 106 -6.52 7.32 5.72
N GLY A 107 -6.36 6.05 5.35
CA GLY A 107 -5.05 5.41 5.17
C GLY A 107 -4.52 5.45 3.73
N ILE A 108 -3.23 5.11 3.55
CA ILE A 108 -2.63 4.92 2.22
C ILE A 108 -3.21 3.67 1.58
N ASN A 109 -4.06 3.84 0.57
CA ASN A 109 -4.53 2.74 -0.26
C ASN A 109 -3.49 2.43 -1.35
N LEU A 110 -2.47 1.64 -1.00
CA LEU A 110 -1.38 1.27 -1.90
C LEU A 110 -1.88 0.67 -3.22
N LYS A 111 -2.92 -0.17 -3.16
CA LYS A 111 -3.50 -0.80 -4.36
C LYS A 111 -4.11 0.24 -5.30
N ALA A 112 -4.87 1.20 -4.77
CA ALA A 112 -5.45 2.29 -5.55
C ALA A 112 -4.37 3.21 -6.14
N VAL A 113 -3.34 3.56 -5.37
CA VAL A 113 -2.20 4.34 -5.88
C VAL A 113 -1.52 3.63 -7.05
N LEU A 114 -1.23 2.34 -6.91
CA LEU A 114 -0.54 1.57 -7.96
C LEU A 114 -1.42 1.33 -9.19
N SER A 115 -2.74 1.23 -9.03
CA SER A 115 -3.67 1.02 -10.16
C SER A 115 -3.75 2.22 -11.12
N VAL A 116 -3.48 3.43 -10.63
CA VAL A 116 -3.48 4.67 -11.44
C VAL A 116 -2.08 5.09 -11.88
N ALA A 117 -1.05 4.33 -11.50
CA ALA A 117 0.33 4.65 -11.79
C ALA A 117 0.64 4.53 -13.30
N LYS A 118 1.26 5.56 -13.85
CA LYS A 118 1.70 5.63 -15.25
C LYS A 118 3.22 5.51 -15.31
N LYS A 119 3.71 4.73 -16.25
CA LYS A 119 5.14 4.54 -16.48
C LYS A 119 5.77 5.82 -16.99
N ILE A 120 6.87 6.27 -16.37
CA ILE A 120 7.66 7.44 -16.78
C ILE A 120 9.09 7.07 -17.20
N SER A 121 9.62 5.93 -16.74
CA SER A 121 10.90 5.38 -17.19
C SER A 121 10.86 3.84 -17.18
N THR A 122 12.00 3.19 -17.39
CA THR A 122 12.07 1.71 -17.41
C THR A 122 11.56 1.09 -16.11
N LYS A 123 11.82 1.73 -14.97
CA LYS A 123 11.49 1.22 -13.63
C LYS A 123 10.68 2.18 -12.79
N ASP A 124 10.49 3.43 -13.26
CA ASP A 124 9.81 4.45 -12.49
C ASP A 124 8.42 4.72 -13.04
N TYR A 125 7.53 4.99 -12.11
CA TYR A 125 6.11 5.28 -12.35
C TYR A 125 5.70 6.49 -11.51
N LYS A 126 4.69 7.19 -12.00
CA LYS A 126 4.06 8.33 -11.33
C LYS A 126 2.57 8.07 -11.20
N ALA A 127 2.03 8.30 -10.02
CA ALA A 127 0.60 8.23 -9.75
C ALA A 127 0.12 9.54 -9.14
N LEU A 128 -1.08 10.00 -9.51
CA LEU A 128 -1.82 11.04 -8.81
C LEU A 128 -3.05 10.38 -8.20
N TYR A 129 -3.14 10.38 -6.87
CA TYR A 129 -4.24 9.78 -6.13
C TYR A 129 -4.63 10.66 -4.93
N LYS A 130 -5.90 11.08 -4.84
CA LYS A 130 -6.42 12.00 -3.80
C LYS A 130 -5.51 13.24 -3.63
N ASP A 131 -5.22 13.92 -4.75
CA ASP A 131 -4.39 15.13 -4.84
C ASP A 131 -2.92 14.96 -4.41
N THR A 132 -2.51 13.77 -4.06
CA THR A 132 -1.12 13.44 -3.73
C THR A 132 -0.41 12.78 -4.91
N GLU A 133 0.78 13.30 -5.24
CA GLU A 133 1.65 12.73 -6.26
C GLU A 133 2.59 11.70 -5.64
N TYR A 134 2.63 10.50 -6.22
CA TYR A 134 3.50 9.40 -5.82
C TYR A 134 4.52 9.08 -6.92
N LEU A 135 5.79 9.01 -6.54
CA LEU A 135 6.85 8.44 -7.37
C LEU A 135 7.15 7.02 -6.89
N ILE A 136 7.03 6.06 -7.80
CA ILE A 136 7.14 4.64 -7.51
C ILE A 136 8.27 4.05 -8.34
N THR A 137 9.17 3.30 -7.70
CA THR A 137 10.27 2.62 -8.39
C THR A 137 10.18 1.11 -8.18
N LEU A 138 10.33 0.33 -9.25
CA LEU A 138 10.45 -1.12 -9.20
C LEU A 138 11.92 -1.54 -9.17
N ASP A 139 12.22 -2.67 -8.54
CA ASP A 139 13.54 -3.28 -8.54
C ASP A 139 13.87 -3.96 -9.89
N LYS A 140 15.04 -4.65 -9.94
CA LYS A 140 15.47 -5.40 -11.13
C LYS A 140 14.53 -6.56 -11.50
N ASN A 141 13.75 -7.06 -10.55
CA ASN A 141 12.81 -8.16 -10.72
C ASN A 141 11.38 -7.66 -11.02
N ASN A 142 11.18 -6.36 -11.27
CA ASN A 142 9.89 -5.67 -11.42
C ASN A 142 9.00 -5.77 -10.16
N GLN A 143 9.61 -5.90 -8.99
CA GLN A 143 8.90 -5.87 -7.71
C GLN A 143 8.93 -4.45 -7.14
N LEU A 144 7.92 -4.10 -6.34
CA LEU A 144 7.84 -2.80 -5.67
C LEU A 144 9.07 -2.61 -4.77
N HIS A 145 9.79 -1.50 -4.98
CA HIS A 145 11.02 -1.21 -4.25
C HIS A 145 10.94 0.09 -3.46
N LYS A 146 10.41 1.14 -4.07
CA LYS A 146 10.43 2.47 -3.44
C LYS A 146 9.17 3.26 -3.77
N ILE A 147 8.68 4.00 -2.79
CA ILE A 147 7.62 5.01 -2.96
C ILE A 147 8.09 6.30 -2.30
N ILE A 148 7.88 7.43 -3.00
CA ILE A 148 8.13 8.77 -2.47
C ILE A 148 6.87 9.60 -2.70
N TYR A 149 6.46 10.38 -1.70
CA TYR A 149 5.35 11.34 -1.80
C TYR A 149 5.50 12.44 -0.76
N THR A 150 4.72 13.51 -0.90
CA THR A 150 4.54 14.53 0.15
C THR A 150 3.19 14.30 0.81
N ASP A 151 3.14 14.23 2.15
CA ASP A 151 1.90 14.05 2.90
C ASP A 151 1.14 15.38 3.09
N ASN A 152 -0.05 15.32 3.70
CA ASN A 152 -0.91 16.49 3.94
C ASN A 152 -0.34 17.49 4.96
N LEU A 153 0.78 17.17 5.61
CA LEU A 153 1.51 18.04 6.54
C LEU A 153 2.80 18.58 5.92
N ASP A 154 2.93 18.50 4.60
CA ASP A 154 4.11 18.90 3.82
C ASP A 154 5.40 18.11 4.18
N ASN A 155 5.27 16.95 4.80
CA ASN A 155 6.44 16.11 5.02
C ASN A 155 6.77 15.32 3.75
N SER A 156 8.07 15.26 3.41
CA SER A 156 8.56 14.34 2.39
C SER A 156 8.68 12.94 2.98
N VAL A 157 7.92 12.00 2.44
CA VAL A 157 7.89 10.60 2.86
C VAL A 157 8.58 9.73 1.81
N LYS A 158 9.55 8.94 2.23
CA LYS A 158 10.22 7.93 1.41
C LYS A 158 10.10 6.57 2.07
N ILE A 159 9.58 5.59 1.35
CA ILE A 159 9.45 4.20 1.81
C ILE A 159 10.29 3.32 0.88
N ILE A 160 11.14 2.49 1.45
CA ILE A 160 11.94 1.48 0.74
C ILE A 160 11.48 0.11 1.19
N PHE A 161 11.16 -0.76 0.24
CA PHE A 161 10.80 -2.14 0.46
C PHE A 161 11.98 -3.06 0.14
N SER A 162 12.18 -4.09 0.97
CA SER A 162 13.24 -5.07 0.79
C SER A 162 12.79 -6.47 1.19
N ASN A 163 13.44 -7.50 0.64
CA ASN A 163 13.10 -8.90 0.91
C ASN A 163 11.62 -9.23 0.64
N ILE A 164 11.06 -8.62 -0.42
CA ILE A 164 9.66 -8.80 -0.77
C ILE A 164 9.40 -10.23 -1.23
N GLN A 165 8.36 -10.85 -0.71
CA GLN A 165 7.92 -12.19 -1.05
C GLN A 165 6.47 -12.10 -1.54
N TYR A 166 6.28 -12.22 -2.85
CA TYR A 166 4.98 -12.22 -3.50
C TYR A 166 4.30 -13.59 -3.38
N ASN A 167 2.96 -13.59 -3.47
CA ASN A 167 2.11 -14.78 -3.42
C ASN A 167 2.36 -15.66 -2.18
N SER A 168 2.68 -15.02 -1.04
CA SER A 168 2.88 -15.70 0.24
C SER A 168 1.55 -16.13 0.83
N LYS A 169 1.46 -17.40 1.28
CA LYS A 169 0.32 -17.82 2.12
C LYS A 169 0.48 -17.18 3.50
N LEU A 170 -0.31 -16.14 3.78
CA LEU A 170 -0.29 -15.45 5.06
C LEU A 170 -1.35 -16.05 5.99
N LYS A 171 -0.97 -16.30 7.25
CA LYS A 171 -1.95 -16.62 8.28
C LYS A 171 -2.72 -15.34 8.63
N ARG A 172 -4.02 -15.43 8.86
CA ARG A 172 -4.87 -14.29 9.21
C ARG A 172 -4.33 -13.50 10.40
N THR A 173 -3.78 -14.17 11.41
CA THR A 173 -3.16 -13.56 12.59
C THR A 173 -1.98 -12.64 12.27
N LEU A 174 -1.35 -12.76 11.08
CA LEU A 174 -0.30 -11.85 10.64
C LEU A 174 -0.85 -10.54 10.04
N LEU A 175 -2.14 -10.52 9.70
CA LEU A 175 -2.84 -9.39 9.10
C LEU A 175 -3.68 -8.62 10.12
N GLU A 176 -3.91 -9.18 11.29
CA GLU A 176 -4.68 -8.57 12.37
C GLU A 176 -3.77 -7.81 13.34
N CYS A 177 -4.24 -6.69 13.88
CA CYS A 177 -3.57 -5.99 14.96
C CYS A 177 -3.70 -6.76 16.28
N ASN A 178 -2.65 -6.75 17.06
CA ASN A 178 -2.70 -7.21 18.45
C ASN A 178 -3.25 -6.05 19.31
N THR A 179 -4.50 -6.17 19.77
CA THR A 179 -5.18 -5.15 20.58
C THR A 179 -5.29 -5.62 22.03
N PRO A 180 -4.34 -5.30 22.93
CA PRO A 180 -4.44 -5.66 24.33
C PRO A 180 -5.68 -5.04 24.99
N LYS A 181 -6.28 -5.78 25.92
CA LYS A 181 -7.56 -5.37 26.54
C LYS A 181 -7.43 -4.20 27.53
N ASP A 182 -6.24 -3.96 27.98
CA ASP A 182 -5.84 -2.93 28.94
C ASP A 182 -5.43 -1.60 28.28
N TYR A 183 -5.41 -1.55 26.94
CA TYR A 183 -5.09 -0.32 26.22
C TYR A 183 -6.28 0.63 26.14
N ASP A 184 -5.99 1.93 26.21
CA ASP A 184 -6.99 2.98 26.07
C ASP A 184 -7.52 3.05 24.63
N ILE A 185 -8.86 3.08 24.47
CA ILE A 185 -9.52 3.23 23.18
C ILE A 185 -9.75 4.71 22.91
N ILE A 186 -9.04 5.23 21.92
CA ILE A 186 -9.19 6.61 21.45
C ILE A 186 -10.16 6.60 20.25
N LYS A 187 -11.26 7.34 20.38
CA LYS A 187 -12.17 7.55 19.25
C LYS A 187 -11.57 8.60 18.33
N GLY A 188 -11.27 8.22 17.08
CA GLY A 188 -10.93 9.11 15.99
C GLY A 188 -12.13 9.82 15.40
#